data_9af6116f67939b199fee425b5a628f22
#
_entry.id   9af6116f67939b199fee425b5a628f22
#
_cell.length_a   1.000
_cell.length_b   1.000
_cell.length_c   1.000
_cell.angle_alpha   90.00
_cell.angle_beta   90.00
_cell.angle_gamma   90.00
#
_symmetry.space_group_name_H-M   'P 1'
#
loop_
_entity.id
_entity.type
_entity.pdbx_description
1 polymer ?
#
loop_
_entity_poly.entity_id
_entity_poly.type
_entity_poly.pdbx_seq_one_letter_code
_entity_poly.pdbx_strand_id
1 'polypeptide(L)'
;MKFKLPGSHRTAEAMRAHVEELGLDITLDDELEGGRGPLGQPIEWAPGRVCANRFAVHPMEGWDGTEDGRPSELTRRRWRRFGRSGAALVWGGEAFAVRADGRANPNQLYLADGPDAEARAAEDLAALREEVLEGRREIGVAEDVGPIGLQLTHSGRWSRPDGPPAPRPATRDHLLDARAGRDEPLLTDDELRAIADRYVVAARAAAAAGFDFVDVKACHGYLLHELLGATGRPGPYGGASLEDRARLFTEIVRAIQIEIPGMEIGVRVSLHDVVPHRPGPEGRRGEPAADRWDHGFGVEHDAPTRFEDEGPDAFLRHLAELGIRMVNVTLGSPYYNPHLQRPAAYPPSDGYQPFADPLVFVERHLEVVRRAKAAFPDMIFVGTGYTYLMDWLPHVAQAEVRRGGVDLVGLGRMVLSYPEMPRDVLEERPLARKLVCRTFSDCTTAPRNGMVSGCFPLDPLYRERSERDELEGIKKAMREEARS
;
A
#
# COMPACT_ATOMS: atom_id res chain seq x y z
N MET A 1 -9.20 -16.65 -19.92
CA MET A 1 -9.78 -17.49 -18.84
C MET A 1 -10.63 -16.56 -17.97
N LYS A 2 -11.86 -16.94 -17.60
CA LYS A 2 -12.65 -16.17 -16.64
C LYS A 2 -12.45 -16.82 -15.28
N PHE A 3 -11.84 -16.10 -14.35
CA PHE A 3 -11.74 -16.56 -12.97
C PHE A 3 -13.11 -16.52 -12.28
N LYS A 4 -13.33 -17.47 -11.40
CA LYS A 4 -14.53 -17.52 -10.57
C LYS A 4 -14.35 -16.55 -9.40
N LEU A 5 -15.03 -15.42 -9.45
CA LEU A 5 -14.86 -14.36 -8.45
C LEU A 5 -15.32 -14.82 -7.06
N PRO A 6 -14.59 -14.51 -5.97
CA PRO A 6 -15.01 -14.81 -4.61
C PRO A 6 -16.45 -14.37 -4.30
N GLY A 7 -16.83 -13.17 -4.68
CA GLY A 7 -18.20 -12.66 -4.49
C GLY A 7 -19.30 -13.37 -5.29
N SER A 8 -18.98 -14.35 -6.16
CA SER A 8 -19.96 -15.20 -6.82
C SER A 8 -20.43 -16.37 -5.95
N HIS A 9 -19.63 -16.75 -4.94
CA HIS A 9 -20.00 -17.81 -4.00
C HIS A 9 -21.05 -17.28 -3.01
N ARG A 10 -22.07 -18.09 -2.77
CA ARG A 10 -23.20 -17.70 -1.91
C ARG A 10 -23.12 -18.29 -0.50
N THR A 11 -22.29 -19.31 -0.30
CA THR A 11 -22.08 -20.01 0.97
C THR A 11 -20.60 -20.17 1.25
N ALA A 12 -20.23 -20.26 2.53
CA ALA A 12 -18.87 -20.53 2.97
C ALA A 12 -18.33 -21.85 2.43
N GLU A 13 -19.17 -22.88 2.38
CA GLU A 13 -18.84 -24.17 1.79
C GLU A 13 -18.42 -24.03 0.31
N ALA A 14 -19.17 -23.28 -0.51
CA ALA A 14 -18.81 -23.05 -1.90
C ALA A 14 -17.52 -22.25 -2.07
N MET A 15 -17.22 -21.32 -1.15
CA MET A 15 -15.96 -20.60 -1.16
C MET A 15 -14.79 -21.50 -0.74
N ARG A 16 -14.95 -22.34 0.29
CA ARG A 16 -13.95 -23.35 0.69
C ARG A 16 -13.64 -24.34 -0.42
N ALA A 17 -14.69 -24.87 -1.07
CA ALA A 17 -14.50 -25.78 -2.19
C ALA A 17 -13.67 -25.15 -3.34
N HIS A 18 -13.85 -23.85 -3.59
CA HIS A 18 -13.06 -23.12 -4.58
C HIS A 18 -11.59 -22.94 -4.11
N VAL A 19 -11.37 -22.60 -2.85
CA VAL A 19 -10.02 -22.50 -2.25
C VAL A 19 -9.30 -23.86 -2.32
N GLU A 20 -10.00 -24.95 -2.00
CA GLU A 20 -9.50 -26.32 -2.07
C GLU A 20 -9.20 -26.76 -3.51
N GLU A 21 -10.09 -26.44 -4.48
CA GLU A 21 -9.86 -26.68 -5.92
C GLU A 21 -8.55 -26.05 -6.42
N LEU A 22 -8.20 -24.87 -5.87
CA LEU A 22 -6.97 -24.16 -6.18
C LEU A 22 -5.75 -24.64 -5.37
N GLY A 23 -5.94 -25.50 -4.38
CA GLY A 23 -4.88 -26.00 -3.49
C GLY A 23 -4.30 -24.94 -2.55
N LEU A 24 -5.10 -23.95 -2.11
CA LEU A 24 -4.66 -22.80 -1.32
C LEU A 24 -4.91 -22.98 0.19
N ASP A 25 -4.00 -22.44 1.01
CA ASP A 25 -4.18 -22.33 2.48
C ASP A 25 -4.86 -20.99 2.85
N ILE A 26 -6.12 -20.83 2.45
CA ILE A 26 -6.97 -19.72 2.87
C ILE A 26 -8.09 -20.26 3.76
N THR A 27 -8.02 -19.95 5.05
CA THR A 27 -9.06 -20.30 6.01
C THR A 27 -10.11 -19.20 6.09
N LEU A 28 -11.37 -19.57 6.28
CA LEU A 28 -12.48 -18.63 6.50
C LEU A 28 -13.46 -19.16 7.54
N ASP A 29 -13.96 -18.28 8.38
CA ASP A 29 -15.02 -18.59 9.33
C ASP A 29 -16.39 -18.61 8.65
N ASP A 30 -17.31 -19.44 9.10
CA ASP A 30 -18.67 -19.52 8.54
C ASP A 30 -19.49 -18.27 8.87
N GLU A 31 -19.36 -17.80 10.13
CA GLU A 31 -20.10 -16.68 10.67
C GLU A 31 -19.17 -15.60 11.19
N LEU A 32 -19.62 -14.37 11.12
CA LEU A 32 -18.93 -13.22 11.70
C LEU A 32 -19.40 -13.01 13.14
N GLU A 33 -18.44 -12.79 14.04
CA GLU A 33 -18.68 -12.64 15.49
C GLU A 33 -18.75 -11.17 15.92
N GLY A 34 -18.72 -10.25 14.96
CA GLY A 34 -18.83 -8.82 15.23
C GLY A 34 -17.73 -8.27 16.14
N GLY A 35 -18.08 -7.25 16.90
CA GLY A 35 -17.18 -6.61 17.88
C GLY A 35 -16.78 -7.51 19.05
N ARG A 36 -17.47 -8.63 19.28
CA ARG A 36 -17.13 -9.60 20.33
C ARG A 36 -16.11 -10.63 19.86
N GLY A 37 -16.02 -10.83 18.56
CA GLY A 37 -15.10 -11.77 17.93
C GLY A 37 -13.68 -11.22 17.77
N PRO A 38 -12.80 -11.98 17.06
CA PRO A 38 -11.39 -11.65 16.90
C PRO A 38 -11.16 -10.26 16.31
N LEU A 39 -11.99 -9.82 15.35
CA LEU A 39 -11.84 -8.52 14.68
C LEU A 39 -12.14 -7.32 15.59
N GLY A 40 -12.92 -7.51 16.65
CA GLY A 40 -13.23 -6.49 17.66
C GLY A 40 -12.27 -6.47 18.85
N GLN A 41 -11.32 -7.41 18.95
CA GLN A 41 -10.40 -7.43 20.07
C GLN A 41 -9.35 -6.31 19.97
N PRO A 42 -9.10 -5.58 21.06
CA PRO A 42 -8.09 -4.54 21.07
C PRO A 42 -6.68 -5.12 20.92
N ILE A 43 -5.74 -4.26 20.50
CA ILE A 43 -4.31 -4.58 20.46
C ILE A 43 -3.48 -3.35 20.83
N GLU A 44 -2.49 -3.56 21.70
CA GLU A 44 -1.50 -2.51 22.02
C GLU A 44 -0.50 -2.36 20.88
N TRP A 45 -0.46 -1.16 20.28
CA TRP A 45 0.43 -0.85 19.16
C TRP A 45 1.71 -0.08 19.59
N ALA A 46 1.63 0.64 20.70
CA ALA A 46 2.75 1.28 21.38
C ALA A 46 2.49 1.24 22.89
N PRO A 47 3.49 1.44 23.76
CA PRO A 47 3.32 1.34 25.22
C PRO A 47 2.14 2.17 25.74
N GLY A 48 1.13 1.49 26.29
CA GLY A 48 -0.10 2.09 26.80
C GLY A 48 -1.07 2.66 25.75
N ARG A 49 -0.82 2.44 24.45
CA ARG A 49 -1.63 2.95 23.34
C ARG A 49 -2.26 1.79 22.55
N VAL A 50 -3.56 1.82 22.38
CA VAL A 50 -4.36 0.69 21.89
C VAL A 50 -5.09 1.01 20.59
N CYS A 51 -5.12 0.06 19.65
CA CYS A 51 -6.13 -0.02 18.60
C CYS A 51 -7.34 -0.76 19.15
N ALA A 52 -8.53 -0.17 19.11
CA ALA A 52 -9.73 -0.77 19.70
C ALA A 52 -10.30 -1.94 18.90
N ASN A 53 -9.87 -2.13 17.65
CA ASN A 53 -10.25 -3.25 16.79
C ASN A 53 -9.11 -3.60 15.82
N ARG A 54 -9.27 -4.66 15.03
CA ARG A 54 -8.24 -5.23 14.17
C ARG A 54 -8.28 -4.73 12.72
N PHE A 55 -9.05 -3.68 12.41
CA PHE A 55 -9.06 -3.10 11.07
C PHE A 55 -8.10 -1.93 10.94
N ALA A 56 -7.44 -1.87 9.78
CA ALA A 56 -6.54 -0.80 9.39
C ALA A 56 -6.89 -0.26 7.99
N VAL A 57 -6.80 1.05 7.79
CA VAL A 57 -6.86 1.67 6.47
C VAL A 57 -5.44 1.83 5.94
N HIS A 58 -5.15 1.26 4.77
CA HIS A 58 -3.84 1.42 4.12
C HIS A 58 -3.62 2.83 3.58
N PRO A 59 -2.37 3.31 3.53
CA PRO A 59 -2.03 4.53 2.80
C PRO A 59 -2.32 4.32 1.31
N MET A 60 -2.95 5.31 0.71
CA MET A 60 -3.28 5.32 -0.71
C MET A 60 -2.81 6.63 -1.32
N GLU A 61 -1.86 6.55 -2.26
CA GLU A 61 -1.40 7.70 -3.00
C GLU A 61 -2.58 8.30 -3.77
N GLY A 62 -2.95 9.54 -3.41
CA GLY A 62 -4.00 10.28 -4.08
C GLY A 62 -3.49 10.92 -5.38
N TRP A 63 -4.40 11.00 -6.38
CA TRP A 63 -4.27 11.86 -7.56
C TRP A 63 -5.40 12.89 -7.51
N ASP A 64 -5.68 13.38 -6.32
CA ASP A 64 -6.82 14.22 -6.00
C ASP A 64 -6.44 15.48 -5.20
N GLY A 65 -5.14 15.73 -4.99
CA GLY A 65 -4.63 16.99 -4.46
C GLY A 65 -4.56 18.09 -5.53
N THR A 66 -4.07 19.25 -5.15
CA THR A 66 -3.78 20.35 -6.05
C THR A 66 -2.35 20.23 -6.62
N GLU A 67 -2.05 20.91 -7.73
CA GLU A 67 -0.73 20.88 -8.36
C GLU A 67 0.39 21.44 -7.46
N ASP A 68 0.05 22.37 -6.55
CA ASP A 68 0.98 22.91 -5.55
C ASP A 68 1.09 22.03 -4.29
N GLY A 69 0.53 20.80 -4.34
CA GLY A 69 0.71 19.77 -3.33
C GLY A 69 -0.16 19.90 -2.09
N ARG A 70 -1.27 20.65 -2.16
CA ARG A 70 -2.20 20.85 -1.06
C ARG A 70 -3.43 19.94 -1.15
N PRO A 71 -4.11 19.68 -0.02
CA PRO A 71 -5.35 18.92 -0.02
C PRO A 71 -6.47 19.64 -0.77
N SER A 72 -7.06 19.01 -1.77
CA SER A 72 -8.32 19.46 -2.38
C SER A 72 -9.53 19.01 -1.55
N GLU A 73 -10.74 19.43 -1.95
CA GLU A 73 -11.98 18.92 -1.36
C GLU A 73 -12.14 17.38 -1.54
N LEU A 74 -11.67 16.81 -2.66
CA LEU A 74 -11.70 15.37 -2.88
C LEU A 74 -10.76 14.64 -1.93
N THR A 75 -9.56 15.20 -1.69
CA THR A 75 -8.61 14.68 -0.71
C THR A 75 -9.22 14.70 0.69
N ARG A 76 -9.79 15.83 1.12
CA ARG A 76 -10.45 15.99 2.42
C ARG A 76 -11.60 15.00 2.59
N ARG A 77 -12.48 14.90 1.58
CA ARG A 77 -13.57 13.92 1.57
C ARG A 77 -13.06 12.48 1.71
N ARG A 78 -11.96 12.13 1.03
CA ARG A 78 -11.36 10.79 1.12
C ARG A 78 -10.88 10.50 2.55
N TRP A 79 -10.21 11.45 3.19
CA TRP A 79 -9.75 11.32 4.57
C TRP A 79 -10.92 11.23 5.57
N ARG A 80 -11.98 12.02 5.39
CA ARG A 80 -13.21 11.90 6.20
C ARG A 80 -13.83 10.50 6.08
N ARG A 81 -13.85 9.93 4.88
CA ARG A 81 -14.34 8.56 4.66
C ARG A 81 -13.48 7.50 5.34
N PHE A 82 -12.18 7.73 5.50
CA PHE A 82 -11.35 6.84 6.31
C PHE A 82 -11.74 6.85 7.78
N GLY A 83 -12.04 8.02 8.35
CA GLY A 83 -12.61 8.14 9.70
C GLY A 83 -13.94 7.41 9.84
N ARG A 84 -14.83 7.56 8.88
CA ARG A 84 -16.14 6.89 8.84
C ARG A 84 -16.07 5.37 8.73
N SER A 85 -14.91 4.81 8.45
CA SER A 85 -14.76 3.36 8.36
C SER A 85 -14.96 2.64 9.70
N GLY A 86 -14.68 3.29 10.80
CA GLY A 86 -14.63 2.66 12.13
C GLY A 86 -13.40 1.79 12.34
N ALA A 87 -12.50 1.68 11.35
CA ALA A 87 -11.19 1.05 11.53
C ALA A 87 -10.38 1.79 12.59
N ALA A 88 -9.77 1.05 13.52
CA ALA A 88 -9.00 1.65 14.59
C ALA A 88 -7.74 2.35 14.05
N LEU A 89 -7.03 1.72 13.13
CA LEU A 89 -5.79 2.26 12.57
C LEU A 89 -6.03 2.93 11.20
N VAL A 90 -5.65 4.19 11.06
CA VAL A 90 -5.42 4.82 9.75
C VAL A 90 -3.92 4.89 9.54
N TRP A 91 -3.37 3.94 8.75
CA TRP A 91 -1.91 3.77 8.61
C TRP A 91 -1.20 4.98 8.03
N GLY A 92 -1.82 5.70 7.12
CA GLY A 92 -1.16 6.83 6.51
C GLY A 92 -2.05 7.73 5.66
N GLY A 93 -3.27 7.36 5.43
CA GLY A 93 -4.26 8.10 4.62
C GLY A 93 -3.76 8.56 3.24
N GLU A 94 -2.54 9.07 3.21
CA GLU A 94 -1.81 9.60 2.05
C GLU A 94 -0.40 8.97 1.96
N ALA A 95 0.19 9.03 0.77
CA ALA A 95 1.63 8.89 0.55
C ALA A 95 2.20 10.30 0.27
N PHE A 96 2.60 11.00 1.33
CA PHE A 96 3.11 12.37 1.28
C PHE A 96 4.54 12.39 0.74
N ALA A 97 4.77 13.02 -0.42
CA ALA A 97 6.09 13.11 -1.00
C ALA A 97 6.97 14.12 -0.24
N VAL A 98 8.16 13.72 0.17
CA VAL A 98 9.09 14.58 0.95
C VAL A 98 9.77 15.66 0.09
N ARG A 99 9.67 15.56 -1.25
CA ARG A 99 10.19 16.53 -2.23
C ARG A 99 9.31 16.56 -3.48
N ALA A 100 9.33 17.68 -4.18
CA ALA A 100 8.58 17.86 -5.42
C ALA A 100 8.98 16.85 -6.51
N ASP A 101 10.29 16.60 -6.69
CA ASP A 101 10.83 15.64 -7.67
C ASP A 101 10.63 14.17 -7.28
N GLY A 102 10.19 13.92 -6.04
CA GLY A 102 9.82 12.60 -5.53
C GLY A 102 8.34 12.25 -5.67
N ARG A 103 7.53 13.09 -6.31
CA ARG A 103 6.10 12.80 -6.56
C ARG A 103 5.93 11.71 -7.62
N ALA A 104 4.98 10.80 -7.39
CA ALA A 104 4.59 9.78 -8.37
C ALA A 104 3.47 10.27 -9.31
N ASN A 105 2.93 11.47 -9.09
CA ASN A 105 1.94 12.12 -9.93
C ASN A 105 1.87 13.63 -9.64
N PRO A 106 1.33 14.46 -10.58
CA PRO A 106 1.28 15.91 -10.42
C PRO A 106 0.36 16.40 -9.29
N ASN A 107 -0.62 15.60 -8.90
CA ASN A 107 -1.59 15.93 -7.87
C ASN A 107 -1.31 15.26 -6.51
N GLN A 108 -0.11 14.70 -6.33
CA GLN A 108 0.30 14.14 -5.05
C GLN A 108 0.66 15.24 -4.06
N LEU A 109 0.21 15.10 -2.82
CA LEU A 109 0.62 15.98 -1.73
C LEU A 109 2.11 15.84 -1.47
N TYR A 110 2.78 16.97 -1.22
CA TYR A 110 4.23 16.97 -1.01
C TYR A 110 4.71 18.12 -0.15
N LEU A 111 5.90 17.95 0.44
CA LEU A 111 6.61 18.99 1.15
C LEU A 111 7.26 19.94 0.12
N ALA A 112 6.69 21.13 -0.02
CA ALA A 112 7.23 22.16 -0.90
C ALA A 112 8.59 22.70 -0.41
N ASP A 113 9.25 23.51 -1.22
CA ASP A 113 10.45 24.24 -0.84
C ASP A 113 10.11 25.63 -0.28
N GLY A 114 11.07 26.23 0.40
CA GLY A 114 10.97 27.58 0.93
C GLY A 114 10.85 27.65 2.46
N PRO A 115 10.98 28.86 3.03
CA PRO A 115 11.09 29.06 4.48
C PRO A 115 9.84 28.65 5.26
N ASP A 116 8.64 28.79 4.66
CA ASP A 116 7.37 28.49 5.32
C ASP A 116 6.83 27.08 4.97
N ALA A 117 7.62 26.26 4.28
CA ALA A 117 7.17 24.96 3.75
C ALA A 117 6.73 24.00 4.84
N GLU A 118 7.50 23.90 5.93
CA GLU A 118 7.21 23.03 7.07
C GLU A 118 5.91 23.47 7.79
N ALA A 119 5.75 24.77 8.07
CA ALA A 119 4.56 25.31 8.74
C ALA A 119 3.29 25.10 7.89
N ARG A 120 3.39 25.38 6.59
CA ARG A 120 2.27 25.16 5.65
C ARG A 120 1.90 23.69 5.55
N ALA A 121 2.89 22.79 5.47
CA ALA A 121 2.64 21.36 5.46
C ALA A 121 1.95 20.91 6.76
N ALA A 122 2.39 21.40 7.92
CA ALA A 122 1.77 21.11 9.21
C ALA A 122 0.30 21.56 9.26
N GLU A 123 -0.03 22.75 8.74
CA GLU A 123 -1.41 23.24 8.67
C GLU A 123 -2.29 22.35 7.78
N ASP A 124 -1.85 22.03 6.56
CA ASP A 124 -2.58 21.20 5.62
C ASP A 124 -2.77 19.76 6.15
N LEU A 125 -1.74 19.19 6.78
CA LEU A 125 -1.77 17.87 7.38
C LEU A 125 -2.68 17.83 8.62
N ALA A 126 -2.67 18.88 9.46
CA ALA A 126 -3.59 18.99 10.59
C ALA A 126 -5.05 19.00 10.12
N ALA A 127 -5.36 19.75 9.05
CA ALA A 127 -6.69 19.76 8.46
C ALA A 127 -7.11 18.37 7.93
N LEU A 128 -6.20 17.60 7.35
CA LEU A 128 -6.49 16.21 6.92
C LEU A 128 -6.72 15.26 8.10
N ARG A 129 -5.92 15.38 9.15
CA ARG A 129 -6.13 14.61 10.38
C ARG A 129 -7.50 14.91 11.00
N GLU A 130 -7.88 16.18 11.02
CA GLU A 130 -9.20 16.61 11.50
C GLU A 130 -10.35 16.00 10.68
N GLU A 131 -10.20 15.84 9.37
CA GLU A 131 -11.19 15.13 8.53
C GLU A 131 -11.40 13.67 8.99
N VAL A 132 -10.34 12.97 9.43
CA VAL A 132 -10.50 11.62 10.01
C VAL A 132 -11.27 11.67 11.32
N LEU A 133 -10.94 12.62 12.21
CA LEU A 133 -11.62 12.76 13.50
C LEU A 133 -13.09 13.13 13.31
N GLU A 134 -13.39 14.04 12.37
CA GLU A 134 -14.77 14.39 12.01
C GLU A 134 -15.53 13.17 11.49
N GLY A 135 -14.90 12.38 10.60
CA GLY A 135 -15.49 11.14 10.13
C GLY A 135 -15.79 10.13 11.24
N ARG A 136 -14.94 10.04 12.28
CA ARG A 136 -15.17 9.22 13.48
C ARG A 136 -16.37 9.75 14.27
N ARG A 137 -16.44 11.08 14.52
CA ARG A 137 -17.56 11.73 15.21
C ARG A 137 -18.90 11.53 14.49
N GLU A 138 -18.94 11.67 13.15
CA GLU A 138 -20.15 11.46 12.34
C GLU A 138 -20.80 10.09 12.54
N ILE A 139 -20.02 9.08 12.88
CA ILE A 139 -20.50 7.71 13.09
C ILE A 139 -20.54 7.29 14.56
N GLY A 140 -20.26 8.21 15.49
CA GLY A 140 -20.26 7.95 16.92
C GLY A 140 -19.11 7.08 17.42
N VAL A 141 -18.00 7.00 16.69
CA VAL A 141 -16.77 6.31 17.10
C VAL A 141 -15.88 7.30 17.85
N ALA A 142 -15.25 6.83 18.92
CA ALA A 142 -14.34 7.65 19.72
C ALA A 142 -13.13 8.13 18.90
N GLU A 143 -12.68 9.35 19.15
CA GLU A 143 -11.53 9.91 18.43
C GLU A 143 -10.25 9.12 18.67
N ASP A 144 -10.08 8.58 19.87
CA ASP A 144 -8.94 7.81 20.34
C ASP A 144 -9.05 6.30 20.09
N VAL A 145 -9.96 5.86 19.19
CA VAL A 145 -10.13 4.44 18.83
C VAL A 145 -8.84 3.77 18.34
N GLY A 146 -7.87 4.54 17.91
CA GLY A 146 -6.54 4.11 17.47
C GLY A 146 -5.80 5.18 16.67
N PRO A 147 -4.55 4.91 16.29
CA PRO A 147 -3.65 5.91 15.74
C PRO A 147 -3.99 6.34 14.32
N ILE A 148 -3.60 7.57 14.02
CA ILE A 148 -3.60 8.15 12.69
C ILE A 148 -2.16 8.45 12.31
N GLY A 149 -1.63 7.79 11.29
CA GLY A 149 -0.27 7.97 10.78
C GLY A 149 -0.22 8.73 9.46
N LEU A 150 1.01 9.11 9.07
CA LEU A 150 1.30 9.69 7.77
C LEU A 150 2.42 8.90 7.10
N GLN A 151 2.20 8.41 5.87
CA GLN A 151 3.24 7.77 5.09
C GLN A 151 4.10 8.82 4.38
N LEU A 152 5.42 8.78 4.61
CA LEU A 152 6.43 9.60 3.95
C LEU A 152 7.09 8.83 2.80
N THR A 153 7.28 9.49 1.64
CA THR A 153 7.75 8.80 0.45
C THR A 153 8.61 9.68 -0.47
N HIS A 154 9.46 9.02 -1.25
CA HIS A 154 10.07 9.54 -2.47
C HIS A 154 9.96 8.46 -3.55
N SER A 155 9.35 8.78 -4.69
CA SER A 155 9.00 7.76 -5.70
C SER A 155 10.20 7.23 -6.49
N GLY A 156 11.35 7.90 -6.41
CA GLY A 156 12.58 7.44 -7.05
C GLY A 156 12.41 7.23 -8.56
N ARG A 157 12.70 6.05 -9.03
CA ARG A 157 12.54 5.62 -10.43
C ARG A 157 11.15 5.91 -11.01
N TRP A 158 10.10 5.91 -10.18
CA TRP A 158 8.71 6.08 -10.61
C TRP A 158 8.20 7.51 -10.49
N SER A 159 9.12 8.47 -10.29
CA SER A 159 8.77 9.89 -10.22
C SER A 159 8.19 10.41 -11.54
N ARG A 160 7.12 11.22 -11.41
CA ARG A 160 6.45 11.91 -12.51
C ARG A 160 5.72 13.17 -12.00
N PRO A 161 6.46 14.13 -11.46
CA PRO A 161 5.89 15.29 -10.76
C PRO A 161 5.00 16.15 -11.63
N ASP A 162 5.28 16.22 -12.94
CA ASP A 162 4.60 17.09 -13.89
C ASP A 162 3.77 16.32 -14.94
N GLY A 163 3.45 15.04 -14.64
CA GLY A 163 2.68 14.15 -15.50
C GLY A 163 3.55 13.21 -16.33
N PRO A 164 4.47 13.67 -17.20
CA PRO A 164 5.45 12.80 -17.85
C PRO A 164 6.38 12.12 -16.83
N PRO A 165 6.89 10.90 -17.15
CA PRO A 165 7.92 10.27 -16.33
C PRO A 165 9.16 11.16 -16.19
N ALA A 166 9.65 11.36 -14.98
CA ALA A 166 10.88 12.06 -14.63
C ALA A 166 11.65 11.22 -13.60
N PRO A 167 12.19 10.05 -14.00
CA PRO A 167 12.78 9.08 -13.10
C PRO A 167 13.98 9.62 -12.32
N ARG A 168 14.07 9.26 -11.04
CA ARG A 168 15.19 9.53 -10.14
C ARG A 168 15.72 8.20 -9.59
N PRO A 169 16.35 7.34 -10.43
CA PRO A 169 16.79 6.01 -10.02
C PRO A 169 17.96 6.06 -9.04
N ALA A 170 17.96 5.17 -8.06
CA ALA A 170 19.08 5.02 -7.13
C ALA A 170 20.09 3.97 -7.59
N THR A 171 19.68 2.98 -8.37
CA THR A 171 20.56 1.93 -8.91
C THR A 171 20.25 1.62 -10.36
N ARG A 172 21.18 0.99 -11.07
CA ARG A 172 20.90 0.42 -12.40
C ARG A 172 20.21 -0.93 -12.25
N ASP A 173 19.18 -1.11 -13.06
CA ASP A 173 18.45 -2.37 -13.19
C ASP A 173 18.04 -2.54 -14.65
N HIS A 174 18.67 -3.48 -15.35
CA HIS A 174 18.47 -3.66 -16.79
C HIS A 174 17.01 -3.92 -17.21
N LEU A 175 16.19 -4.53 -16.33
CA LEU A 175 14.77 -4.78 -16.60
C LEU A 175 13.91 -3.54 -16.33
N LEU A 176 14.18 -2.83 -15.24
CA LEU A 176 13.43 -1.63 -14.88
C LEU A 176 13.88 -0.40 -15.65
N ASP A 177 15.17 -0.26 -15.98
CA ASP A 177 15.72 0.80 -16.81
C ASP A 177 15.08 0.82 -18.22
N ALA A 178 14.73 -0.36 -18.74
CA ALA A 178 13.98 -0.47 -20.00
C ALA A 178 12.59 0.21 -19.95
N ARG A 179 12.01 0.37 -18.75
CA ARG A 179 10.71 1.02 -18.51
C ARG A 179 10.85 2.46 -18.04
N ALA A 180 11.80 2.72 -17.14
CA ALA A 180 11.95 4.03 -16.51
C ALA A 180 13.40 4.24 -16.02
N GLY A 181 14.09 5.24 -16.54
CA GLY A 181 15.37 5.71 -16.02
C GLY A 181 16.62 5.23 -16.74
N ARG A 182 16.51 4.69 -17.97
CA ARG A 182 17.68 4.21 -18.76
C ARG A 182 18.76 5.26 -18.93
N ASP A 183 18.37 6.45 -19.32
CA ASP A 183 19.27 7.56 -19.68
C ASP A 183 19.41 8.59 -18.55
N GLU A 184 18.70 8.37 -17.44
CA GLU A 184 18.73 9.29 -16.30
C GLU A 184 19.95 9.02 -15.41
N PRO A 185 20.60 10.07 -14.86
CA PRO A 185 21.68 9.90 -13.90
C PRO A 185 21.16 9.21 -12.63
N LEU A 186 22.00 8.38 -12.02
CA LEU A 186 21.68 7.85 -10.69
C LEU A 186 21.74 8.97 -9.66
N LEU A 187 20.85 8.91 -8.67
CA LEU A 187 20.95 9.74 -7.47
C LEU A 187 22.35 9.56 -6.83
N THR A 188 23.05 10.67 -6.64
CA THR A 188 24.32 10.71 -5.92
C THR A 188 24.11 10.48 -4.42
N ASP A 189 25.18 10.16 -3.69
CA ASP A 189 25.12 10.00 -2.23
C ASP A 189 24.73 11.30 -1.52
N ASP A 190 25.14 12.45 -2.06
CA ASP A 190 24.76 13.77 -1.51
C ASP A 190 23.27 14.08 -1.75
N GLU A 191 22.75 13.73 -2.93
CA GLU A 191 21.31 13.86 -3.20
C GLU A 191 20.48 12.94 -2.30
N LEU A 192 20.95 11.71 -2.03
CA LEU A 192 20.30 10.79 -1.11
C LEU A 192 20.27 11.35 0.33
N ARG A 193 21.37 11.95 0.81
CA ARG A 193 21.40 12.63 2.13
C ARG A 193 20.44 13.81 2.16
N ALA A 194 20.43 14.64 1.11
CA ALA A 194 19.48 15.75 1.01
C ALA A 194 18.01 15.28 1.00
N ILE A 195 17.72 14.12 0.44
CA ILE A 195 16.39 13.48 0.53
C ILE A 195 16.12 13.04 1.98
N ALA A 196 17.08 12.44 2.67
CA ALA A 196 16.93 12.04 4.07
C ALA A 196 16.60 13.24 4.98
N ASP A 197 17.25 14.38 4.80
CA ASP A 197 16.94 15.62 5.53
C ASP A 197 15.48 16.05 5.32
N ARG A 198 14.95 15.87 4.12
CA ARG A 198 13.54 16.20 3.82
C ARG A 198 12.55 15.28 4.51
N TYR A 199 12.89 14.00 4.72
CA TYR A 199 12.08 13.09 5.55
C TYR A 199 11.91 13.61 6.97
N VAL A 200 12.99 14.15 7.55
CA VAL A 200 12.97 14.72 8.92
C VAL A 200 12.06 15.95 8.96
N VAL A 201 12.18 16.86 7.99
CA VAL A 201 11.30 18.05 7.91
C VAL A 201 9.83 17.64 7.77
N ALA A 202 9.53 16.65 6.92
CA ALA A 202 8.17 16.15 6.75
C ALA A 202 7.64 15.48 8.04
N ALA A 203 8.49 14.75 8.77
CA ALA A 203 8.13 14.15 10.05
C ALA A 203 7.87 15.21 11.14
N ARG A 204 8.64 16.32 11.17
CA ARG A 204 8.33 17.46 12.07
C ARG A 204 6.98 18.09 11.75
N ALA A 205 6.68 18.29 10.46
CA ALA A 205 5.37 18.80 10.05
C ALA A 205 4.24 17.86 10.47
N ALA A 206 4.42 16.54 10.33
CA ALA A 206 3.46 15.54 10.79
C ALA A 206 3.26 15.57 12.31
N ALA A 207 4.36 15.71 13.09
CA ALA A 207 4.30 15.84 14.54
C ALA A 207 3.54 17.12 14.98
N ALA A 208 3.85 18.24 14.34
CA ALA A 208 3.15 19.52 14.59
C ALA A 208 1.67 19.45 14.22
N ALA A 209 1.30 18.63 13.21
CA ALA A 209 -0.07 18.35 12.82
C ALA A 209 -0.80 17.36 13.75
N GLY A 210 -0.10 16.77 14.72
CA GLY A 210 -0.68 15.86 15.72
C GLY A 210 -0.82 14.41 15.26
N PHE A 211 -0.10 13.98 14.22
CA PHE A 211 -0.07 12.56 13.83
C PHE A 211 0.60 11.70 14.91
N ASP A 212 0.11 10.49 15.07
CA ASP A 212 0.57 9.57 16.11
C ASP A 212 1.88 8.86 15.73
N PHE A 213 2.11 8.66 14.44
CA PHE A 213 3.34 8.07 13.90
C PHE A 213 3.55 8.50 12.44
N VAL A 214 4.78 8.31 11.96
CA VAL A 214 5.11 8.40 10.54
C VAL A 214 5.53 7.05 10.00
N ASP A 215 5.15 6.76 8.76
CA ASP A 215 5.55 5.55 8.03
C ASP A 215 6.69 5.93 7.06
N VAL A 216 7.87 5.36 7.27
CA VAL A 216 9.00 5.49 6.34
C VAL A 216 8.86 4.42 5.27
N LYS A 217 8.27 4.79 4.12
CA LYS A 217 7.88 3.85 3.07
C LYS A 217 9.05 3.15 2.40
N ALA A 218 9.14 1.83 2.55
CA ALA A 218 10.12 0.95 1.92
C ALA A 218 9.44 -0.12 1.05
N CYS A 219 8.51 0.27 0.16
CA CYS A 219 7.72 -0.66 -0.64
C CYS A 219 7.44 -0.16 -2.06
N HIS A 220 6.88 -1.04 -2.89
CA HIS A 220 6.33 -0.74 -4.21
C HIS A 220 7.35 -0.34 -5.29
N GLY A 221 8.64 -0.59 -5.10
CA GLY A 221 9.70 -0.18 -6.02
C GLY A 221 10.07 1.30 -5.91
N TYR A 222 9.61 2.02 -4.85
CA TYR A 222 10.00 3.39 -4.59
C TYR A 222 11.42 3.46 -3.99
N LEU A 223 11.96 4.67 -3.81
CA LEU A 223 13.37 4.91 -3.54
C LEU A 223 13.98 3.98 -2.47
N LEU A 224 13.37 3.89 -1.28
CA LEU A 224 13.92 3.07 -0.20
C LEU A 224 13.77 1.56 -0.46
N HIS A 225 12.72 1.14 -1.18
CA HIS A 225 12.59 -0.25 -1.61
C HIS A 225 13.58 -0.60 -2.73
N GLU A 226 13.80 0.30 -3.70
CA GLU A 226 14.81 0.14 -4.74
C GLU A 226 16.20 -0.04 -4.13
N LEU A 227 16.53 0.74 -3.08
CA LEU A 227 17.80 0.61 -2.36
C LEU A 227 17.97 -0.73 -1.66
N LEU A 228 16.91 -1.33 -1.10
CA LEU A 228 17.01 -2.68 -0.50
C LEU A 228 17.46 -3.74 -1.51
N GLY A 229 17.13 -3.57 -2.80
CA GLY A 229 17.57 -4.42 -3.89
C GLY A 229 18.86 -3.96 -4.60
N ALA A 230 19.51 -2.87 -4.18
CA ALA A 230 20.60 -2.21 -4.89
C ALA A 230 21.98 -2.89 -4.72
N THR A 231 22.05 -4.18 -5.02
CA THR A 231 23.27 -5.00 -4.89
C THR A 231 24.43 -4.49 -5.75
N GLY A 232 24.13 -3.90 -6.90
CA GLY A 232 25.11 -3.37 -7.85
C GLY A 232 25.44 -1.87 -7.70
N ARG A 233 24.80 -1.14 -6.76
CA ARG A 233 25.08 0.28 -6.54
C ARG A 233 26.46 0.46 -5.83
N PRO A 234 27.37 1.30 -6.38
CA PRO A 234 28.60 1.67 -5.68
C PRO A 234 28.31 2.67 -4.53
N GLY A 235 29.25 2.78 -3.59
CA GLY A 235 29.18 3.73 -2.48
C GLY A 235 28.44 3.19 -1.26
N PRO A 236 28.15 4.04 -0.26
CA PRO A 236 27.68 3.60 1.06
C PRO A 236 26.20 3.18 1.10
N TYR A 237 25.41 3.45 0.05
CA TYR A 237 23.98 3.18 -0.02
C TYR A 237 23.63 2.02 -0.94
N GLY A 238 24.51 1.04 -1.10
CA GLY A 238 24.31 -0.12 -1.95
C GLY A 238 25.39 -1.18 -1.76
N GLY A 239 25.36 -2.25 -2.57
CA GLY A 239 26.32 -3.32 -2.53
C GLY A 239 25.82 -4.61 -1.89
N ALA A 240 26.73 -5.55 -1.61
CA ALA A 240 26.37 -6.91 -1.19
C ALA A 240 25.67 -6.95 0.18
N SER A 241 26.09 -6.09 1.13
CA SER A 241 25.53 -6.10 2.48
C SER A 241 24.15 -5.46 2.54
N LEU A 242 23.24 -6.05 3.30
CA LEU A 242 21.93 -5.43 3.57
C LEU A 242 22.09 -4.16 4.42
N GLU A 243 23.07 -4.11 5.30
CA GLU A 243 23.35 -2.93 6.11
C GLU A 243 23.60 -1.70 5.23
N ASP A 244 24.44 -1.82 4.19
CA ASP A 244 24.71 -0.72 3.25
C ASP A 244 23.46 -0.36 2.44
N ARG A 245 22.71 -1.33 1.95
CA ARG A 245 21.47 -1.12 1.20
C ARG A 245 20.36 -0.49 2.05
N ALA A 246 20.32 -0.77 3.35
CA ALA A 246 19.37 -0.20 4.30
C ALA A 246 19.90 1.09 4.97
N ARG A 247 21.13 1.54 4.68
CA ARG A 247 21.79 2.66 5.38
C ARG A 247 20.99 3.95 5.31
N LEU A 248 20.48 4.34 4.13
CA LEU A 248 19.70 5.57 3.99
C LEU A 248 18.42 5.50 4.84
N PHE A 249 17.73 4.35 4.83
CA PHE A 249 16.57 4.10 5.68
C PHE A 249 16.93 4.26 7.17
N THR A 250 18.05 3.68 7.59
CA THR A 250 18.55 3.75 8.97
C THR A 250 18.88 5.19 9.39
N GLU A 251 19.53 5.95 8.52
CA GLU A 251 19.85 7.37 8.76
C GLU A 251 18.58 8.20 8.94
N ILE A 252 17.57 8.01 8.08
CA ILE A 252 16.26 8.68 8.20
C ILE A 252 15.59 8.34 9.53
N VAL A 253 15.49 7.06 9.88
CA VAL A 253 14.85 6.61 11.13
C VAL A 253 15.55 7.21 12.35
N ARG A 254 16.87 7.11 12.43
CA ARG A 254 17.64 7.66 13.56
C ARG A 254 17.53 9.17 13.67
N ALA A 255 17.57 9.88 12.55
CA ALA A 255 17.40 11.33 12.54
C ALA A 255 16.00 11.74 13.06
N ILE A 256 14.94 11.05 12.63
CA ILE A 256 13.58 11.29 13.16
C ILE A 256 13.51 11.01 14.66
N GLN A 257 14.09 9.91 15.14
CA GLN A 257 14.12 9.55 16.57
C GLN A 257 14.85 10.58 17.43
N ILE A 258 15.93 11.16 16.90
CA ILE A 258 16.72 12.18 17.60
C ILE A 258 16.00 13.54 17.61
N GLU A 259 15.47 13.97 16.46
CA GLU A 259 14.92 15.31 16.32
C GLU A 259 13.46 15.42 16.82
N ILE A 260 12.73 14.31 16.84
CA ILE A 260 11.31 14.29 17.23
C ILE A 260 11.09 13.18 18.28
N PRO A 261 11.62 13.36 19.51
CA PRO A 261 11.46 12.38 20.58
C PRO A 261 9.98 12.10 20.86
N GLY A 262 9.60 10.81 20.86
CA GLY A 262 8.22 10.37 21.09
C GLY A 262 7.36 10.23 19.82
N MET A 263 7.86 10.58 18.63
CA MET A 263 7.22 10.21 17.37
C MET A 263 7.46 8.71 17.13
N GLU A 264 6.38 7.95 17.08
CA GLU A 264 6.45 6.55 16.70
C GLU A 264 6.76 6.40 15.20
N ILE A 265 7.45 5.33 14.83
CA ILE A 265 7.79 5.03 13.43
C ILE A 265 7.20 3.69 13.06
N GLY A 266 6.40 3.68 11.99
CA GLY A 266 5.97 2.48 11.30
C GLY A 266 6.69 2.34 9.97
N VAL A 267 6.67 1.14 9.41
CA VAL A 267 7.28 0.86 8.11
C VAL A 267 6.34 0.05 7.25
N ARG A 268 5.96 0.58 6.09
CA ARG A 268 5.36 -0.25 5.06
C ARG A 268 6.44 -0.76 4.13
N VAL A 269 6.59 -2.09 4.05
CA VAL A 269 7.64 -2.74 3.27
C VAL A 269 7.08 -3.78 2.30
N SER A 270 7.62 -3.85 1.08
CA SER A 270 7.48 -5.02 0.22
C SER A 270 8.54 -6.03 0.65
N LEU A 271 8.14 -7.04 1.42
CA LEU A 271 9.10 -8.04 1.92
C LEU A 271 9.66 -8.91 0.79
N HIS A 272 8.86 -9.16 -0.23
CA HIS A 272 9.28 -9.97 -1.38
C HIS A 272 8.90 -9.31 -2.69
N ASP A 273 9.84 -9.29 -3.61
CA ASP A 273 9.62 -9.04 -5.01
C ASP A 273 9.48 -10.35 -5.81
N VAL A 274 9.07 -10.20 -7.05
CA VAL A 274 9.30 -11.17 -8.13
C VAL A 274 9.79 -10.40 -9.34
N VAL A 275 10.46 -11.08 -10.27
CA VAL A 275 10.92 -10.48 -11.52
C VAL A 275 9.81 -9.62 -12.15
N PRO A 276 10.16 -8.49 -12.77
CA PRO A 276 9.20 -7.72 -13.54
C PRO A 276 8.45 -8.59 -14.55
N HIS A 277 7.12 -8.41 -14.63
CA HIS A 277 6.28 -9.08 -15.60
C HIS A 277 5.87 -8.12 -16.72
N ARG A 278 5.60 -8.66 -17.89
CA ARG A 278 5.11 -7.95 -19.08
C ARG A 278 3.91 -8.68 -19.68
N PRO A 279 3.10 -8.03 -20.50
CA PRO A 279 2.09 -8.74 -21.29
C PRO A 279 2.73 -9.76 -22.21
N GLY A 280 2.32 -11.02 -22.09
CA GLY A 280 2.75 -12.10 -22.99
C GLY A 280 2.01 -12.04 -24.36
N PRO A 281 2.49 -12.79 -25.37
CA PRO A 281 1.96 -12.77 -26.72
C PRO A 281 0.54 -13.34 -26.82
N GLU A 282 0.21 -14.36 -26.04
CA GLU A 282 -1.09 -15.02 -26.07
C GLU A 282 -2.02 -14.48 -24.98
N GLY A 283 -3.05 -13.73 -25.38
CA GLY A 283 -4.11 -13.26 -24.49
C GLY A 283 -3.65 -12.28 -23.42
N ARG A 284 -2.51 -11.61 -23.62
CA ARG A 284 -1.95 -10.57 -22.74
C ARG A 284 -1.78 -10.98 -21.27
N ARG A 285 -1.61 -12.27 -20.99
CA ARG A 285 -1.29 -12.73 -19.63
C ARG A 285 0.10 -12.25 -19.24
N GLY A 286 0.25 -11.94 -17.95
CA GLY A 286 1.56 -11.60 -17.42
C GLY A 286 2.55 -12.75 -17.56
N GLU A 287 3.73 -12.46 -18.06
CA GLU A 287 4.87 -13.39 -18.11
C GLU A 287 6.11 -12.76 -17.48
N PRO A 288 7.00 -13.55 -16.87
CA PRO A 288 8.28 -13.05 -16.39
C PRO A 288 9.07 -12.38 -17.50
N ALA A 289 9.70 -11.24 -17.22
CA ALA A 289 10.52 -10.54 -18.21
C ALA A 289 11.90 -11.17 -18.43
N ALA A 290 12.37 -11.99 -17.46
CA ALA A 290 13.65 -12.71 -17.51
C ALA A 290 13.64 -13.91 -16.56
N ASP A 291 14.59 -14.84 -16.80
CA ASP A 291 14.82 -16.03 -15.95
C ASP A 291 15.82 -15.76 -14.82
N ARG A 292 16.45 -14.59 -14.80
CA ARG A 292 17.37 -14.11 -13.76
C ARG A 292 17.14 -12.63 -13.47
N TRP A 293 17.20 -12.24 -12.19
CA TRP A 293 17.07 -10.85 -11.77
C TRP A 293 17.89 -10.58 -10.49
N ASP A 294 18.89 -9.74 -10.58
CA ASP A 294 19.87 -9.51 -9.51
C ASP A 294 19.50 -8.35 -8.55
N HIS A 295 18.37 -7.66 -8.79
CA HIS A 295 18.01 -6.42 -8.11
C HIS A 295 16.70 -6.49 -7.31
N GLY A 296 16.04 -7.64 -7.24
CA GLY A 296 14.85 -7.83 -6.42
C GLY A 296 15.21 -8.02 -4.94
N PHE A 297 14.36 -7.52 -4.04
CA PHE A 297 14.48 -7.78 -2.62
C PHE A 297 13.61 -8.98 -2.21
N GLY A 298 14.18 -9.92 -1.44
CA GLY A 298 13.45 -11.11 -0.99
C GLY A 298 13.05 -12.06 -2.11
N VAL A 299 13.89 -12.21 -3.13
CA VAL A 299 13.67 -13.07 -4.28
C VAL A 299 14.94 -13.85 -4.65
N GLU A 300 14.78 -15.11 -5.05
CA GLU A 300 15.89 -15.90 -5.58
C GLU A 300 16.34 -15.34 -6.93
N HIS A 301 17.61 -14.95 -7.07
CA HIS A 301 18.10 -14.30 -8.29
C HIS A 301 18.06 -15.21 -9.52
N ASP A 302 18.36 -16.51 -9.37
CA ASP A 302 18.37 -17.51 -10.44
C ASP A 302 17.01 -18.21 -10.66
N ALA A 303 16.04 -17.92 -9.80
CA ALA A 303 14.65 -18.36 -9.91
C ALA A 303 13.69 -17.21 -9.50
N PRO A 304 13.66 -16.09 -10.25
CA PRO A 304 13.15 -14.81 -9.75
C PRO A 304 11.61 -14.73 -9.68
N THR A 305 10.93 -15.85 -9.66
CA THR A 305 9.52 -16.00 -9.30
C THR A 305 9.33 -16.66 -7.93
N ARG A 306 10.42 -17.04 -7.27
CA ARG A 306 10.43 -17.64 -5.92
C ARG A 306 10.89 -16.64 -4.89
N PHE A 307 10.28 -16.70 -3.72
CA PHE A 307 10.66 -15.88 -2.58
C PHE A 307 11.93 -16.43 -1.93
N GLU A 308 12.75 -15.53 -1.43
CA GLU A 308 13.92 -15.74 -0.61
C GLU A 308 13.67 -15.02 0.73
N ASP A 309 13.86 -15.68 1.85
CA ASP A 309 13.46 -15.19 3.17
C ASP A 309 14.60 -14.58 4.00
N GLU A 310 15.86 -14.86 3.68
CA GLU A 310 17.01 -14.41 4.50
C GLU A 310 17.13 -12.88 4.54
N GLY A 311 17.01 -12.23 3.38
CA GLY A 311 17.03 -10.77 3.26
C GLY A 311 15.88 -10.09 4.01
N PRO A 312 14.61 -10.47 3.76
CA PRO A 312 13.45 -10.01 4.53
C PRO A 312 13.57 -10.21 6.04
N ASP A 313 14.01 -11.38 6.51
CA ASP A 313 14.17 -11.65 7.93
C ASP A 313 15.29 -10.82 8.55
N ALA A 314 16.41 -10.61 7.82
CA ALA A 314 17.46 -9.72 8.26
C ALA A 314 16.96 -8.27 8.34
N PHE A 315 16.15 -7.81 7.41
CA PHE A 315 15.57 -6.47 7.46
C PHE A 315 14.56 -6.31 8.61
N LEU A 316 13.68 -7.29 8.85
CA LEU A 316 12.77 -7.26 10.00
C LEU A 316 13.53 -7.23 11.34
N ARG A 317 14.62 -7.99 11.45
CA ARG A 317 15.50 -7.95 12.62
C ARG A 317 16.12 -6.56 12.78
N HIS A 318 16.58 -5.95 11.69
CA HIS A 318 17.13 -4.60 11.70
C HIS A 318 16.08 -3.55 12.13
N LEU A 319 14.80 -3.69 11.69
CA LEU A 319 13.70 -2.84 12.17
C LEU A 319 13.51 -2.98 13.71
N ALA A 320 13.55 -4.23 14.23
CA ALA A 320 13.43 -4.47 15.67
C ALA A 320 14.59 -3.82 16.46
N GLU A 321 15.82 -3.90 15.95
CA GLU A 321 17.00 -3.25 16.53
C GLU A 321 16.91 -1.71 16.54
N LEU A 322 16.21 -1.13 15.56
CA LEU A 322 15.88 0.30 15.51
C LEU A 322 14.71 0.68 16.42
N GLY A 323 14.10 -0.28 17.13
CA GLY A 323 12.94 -0.05 17.99
C GLY A 323 11.61 0.07 17.25
N ILE A 324 11.56 -0.26 15.95
CA ILE A 324 10.34 -0.22 15.14
C ILE A 324 9.54 -1.49 15.38
N ARG A 325 8.30 -1.33 15.87
CA ARG A 325 7.40 -2.44 16.16
C ARG A 325 6.29 -2.61 15.14
N MET A 326 5.86 -1.54 14.47
CA MET A 326 4.75 -1.57 13.50
C MET A 326 5.25 -1.80 12.08
N VAL A 327 4.83 -2.90 11.45
CA VAL A 327 5.19 -3.27 10.08
C VAL A 327 3.94 -3.54 9.24
N ASN A 328 3.78 -2.78 8.16
CA ASN A 328 2.71 -2.98 7.20
C ASN A 328 3.28 -3.75 5.99
N VAL A 329 2.96 -5.03 5.92
CA VAL A 329 3.54 -5.93 4.91
C VAL A 329 2.77 -5.83 3.60
N THR A 330 3.51 -5.69 2.50
CA THR A 330 3.02 -5.85 1.13
C THR A 330 4.04 -6.63 0.30
N LEU A 331 3.71 -6.94 -0.94
CA LEU A 331 4.57 -7.68 -1.86
C LEU A 331 4.69 -6.92 -3.18
N GLY A 332 5.86 -6.95 -3.79
CA GLY A 332 6.11 -6.43 -5.12
C GLY A 332 5.77 -4.96 -5.34
N SER A 333 5.48 -4.63 -6.58
CA SER A 333 5.23 -3.27 -7.05
C SER A 333 4.03 -3.17 -8.00
N PRO A 334 3.22 -2.10 -7.92
CA PRO A 334 2.14 -1.87 -8.87
C PRO A 334 2.63 -1.54 -10.28
N TYR A 335 3.91 -1.26 -10.45
CA TYR A 335 4.51 -0.83 -11.72
C TYR A 335 5.05 -1.98 -12.55
N TYR A 336 5.52 -3.07 -11.93
CA TYR A 336 6.17 -4.17 -12.65
C TYR A 336 5.64 -5.57 -12.31
N ASN A 337 4.91 -5.73 -11.18
CA ASN A 337 4.20 -6.98 -10.85
C ASN A 337 2.86 -6.72 -10.15
N PRO A 338 1.94 -5.98 -10.82
CA PRO A 338 0.65 -5.58 -10.25
C PRO A 338 -0.24 -6.76 -9.83
N HIS A 339 -0.08 -7.95 -10.45
CA HIS A 339 -0.82 -9.16 -10.09
C HIS A 339 -0.53 -9.61 -8.65
N LEU A 340 0.73 -9.47 -8.23
CA LEU A 340 1.19 -9.78 -6.87
C LEU A 340 0.80 -8.65 -5.91
N GLN A 341 1.18 -7.41 -6.21
CA GLN A 341 1.00 -6.28 -5.30
C GLN A 341 -0.47 -5.99 -4.97
N ARG A 342 -1.37 -6.18 -5.92
CA ARG A 342 -2.80 -5.92 -5.73
C ARG A 342 -3.67 -6.87 -6.53
N PRO A 343 -3.89 -8.08 -6.03
CA PRO A 343 -4.69 -9.08 -6.72
C PRO A 343 -6.00 -8.52 -7.27
N ALA A 344 -6.27 -8.74 -8.54
CA ALA A 344 -7.45 -8.24 -9.23
C ALA A 344 -7.80 -9.11 -10.43
N ALA A 345 -9.08 -9.34 -10.67
CA ALA A 345 -9.55 -10.05 -11.86
C ALA A 345 -9.49 -9.18 -13.12
N TYR A 346 -9.52 -7.86 -12.94
CA TYR A 346 -9.51 -6.88 -14.03
C TYR A 346 -8.30 -5.94 -13.84
N PRO A 347 -7.26 -6.05 -14.69
CA PRO A 347 -6.09 -5.19 -14.58
C PRO A 347 -6.42 -3.72 -14.95
N PRO A 348 -5.59 -2.75 -14.51
CA PRO A 348 -5.66 -1.38 -15.03
C PRO A 348 -5.22 -1.30 -16.49
N SER A 349 -5.38 -0.11 -17.11
CA SER A 349 -5.08 0.11 -18.53
C SER A 349 -3.62 -0.17 -18.92
N ASP A 350 -2.69 0.01 -18.01
CA ASP A 350 -1.26 -0.25 -18.18
C ASP A 350 -0.79 -1.61 -17.64
N GLY A 351 -1.74 -2.46 -17.25
CA GLY A 351 -1.47 -3.79 -16.70
C GLY A 351 -1.61 -4.92 -17.72
N TYR A 352 -1.53 -6.14 -17.23
CA TYR A 352 -1.74 -7.38 -17.97
C TYR A 352 -2.74 -8.27 -17.25
N GLN A 353 -3.34 -9.22 -17.98
CA GLN A 353 -4.26 -10.20 -17.37
C GLN A 353 -3.49 -11.11 -16.39
N PRO A 354 -4.05 -11.42 -15.22
CA PRO A 354 -3.43 -12.39 -14.31
C PRO A 354 -3.24 -13.75 -15.01
N PHE A 355 -2.11 -14.38 -14.79
CA PHE A 355 -1.78 -15.69 -15.36
C PHE A 355 -2.27 -16.86 -14.48
N ALA A 356 -2.63 -16.57 -13.24
CA ALA A 356 -3.25 -17.49 -12.29
C ALA A 356 -4.48 -16.82 -11.64
N ASP A 357 -5.30 -17.61 -10.93
CA ASP A 357 -6.41 -17.05 -10.15
C ASP A 357 -5.84 -16.07 -9.11
N PRO A 358 -6.39 -14.84 -9.01
CA PRO A 358 -5.87 -13.85 -8.06
C PRO A 358 -5.94 -14.28 -6.59
N LEU A 359 -6.70 -15.32 -6.22
CA LEU A 359 -6.66 -15.92 -4.88
C LEU A 359 -5.27 -16.49 -4.55
N VAL A 360 -4.52 -16.99 -5.54
CA VAL A 360 -3.12 -17.44 -5.37
C VAL A 360 -2.25 -16.31 -4.83
N PHE A 361 -2.45 -15.09 -5.33
CA PHE A 361 -1.68 -13.93 -4.87
C PHE A 361 -2.19 -13.37 -3.55
N VAL A 362 -3.48 -13.54 -3.24
CA VAL A 362 -4.01 -13.27 -1.89
C VAL A 362 -3.34 -14.20 -0.88
N GLU A 363 -3.33 -15.50 -1.15
CA GLU A 363 -2.69 -16.48 -0.27
C GLU A 363 -1.23 -16.16 0.00
N ARG A 364 -0.45 -15.79 -1.02
CA ARG A 364 0.96 -15.37 -0.83
C ARG A 364 1.11 -14.20 0.15
N HIS A 365 0.20 -13.22 0.13
CA HIS A 365 0.19 -12.15 1.13
C HIS A 365 -0.08 -12.69 2.54
N LEU A 366 -1.06 -13.58 2.69
CA LEU A 366 -1.40 -14.16 3.99
C LEU A 366 -0.23 -15.01 4.52
N GLU A 367 0.36 -15.84 3.69
CA GLU A 367 1.50 -16.71 4.02
C GLU A 367 2.71 -15.91 4.53
N VAL A 368 3.12 -14.87 3.78
CA VAL A 368 4.26 -14.03 4.16
C VAL A 368 4.03 -13.34 5.50
N VAL A 369 2.82 -12.81 5.74
CA VAL A 369 2.50 -12.16 7.02
C VAL A 369 2.49 -13.18 8.16
N ARG A 370 1.90 -14.37 7.97
CA ARG A 370 1.91 -15.45 8.97
C ARG A 370 3.33 -15.85 9.35
N ARG A 371 4.19 -16.06 8.35
CA ARG A 371 5.60 -16.40 8.57
C ARG A 371 6.34 -15.29 9.32
N ALA A 372 6.19 -14.05 8.90
CA ALA A 372 6.80 -12.90 9.55
C ALA A 372 6.33 -12.77 11.02
N LYS A 373 5.02 -12.91 11.27
CA LYS A 373 4.46 -12.87 12.63
C LYS A 373 4.97 -14.01 13.52
N ALA A 374 5.11 -15.20 12.97
CA ALA A 374 5.68 -16.35 13.71
C ALA A 374 7.15 -16.13 14.04
N ALA A 375 7.93 -15.53 13.13
CA ALA A 375 9.36 -15.27 13.33
C ALA A 375 9.63 -14.06 14.27
N PHE A 376 8.73 -13.06 14.27
CA PHE A 376 8.86 -11.82 15.03
C PHE A 376 7.58 -11.52 15.84
N PRO A 377 7.26 -12.32 16.87
CA PRO A 377 6.00 -12.25 17.61
C PRO A 377 5.78 -10.92 18.36
N ASP A 378 6.84 -10.21 18.71
CA ASP A 378 6.79 -8.92 19.40
C ASP A 378 6.51 -7.72 18.48
N MET A 379 6.53 -7.93 17.16
CA MET A 379 6.14 -6.93 16.18
C MET A 379 4.64 -6.98 15.91
N ILE A 380 4.10 -5.84 15.49
CA ILE A 380 2.69 -5.67 15.07
C ILE A 380 2.64 -5.66 13.55
N PHE A 381 2.00 -6.66 12.98
CA PHE A 381 1.89 -6.82 11.53
C PHE A 381 0.52 -6.42 10.99
N VAL A 382 0.52 -5.49 10.03
CA VAL A 382 -0.66 -5.16 9.21
C VAL A 382 -0.58 -5.92 7.90
N GLY A 383 -1.54 -6.80 7.66
CA GLY A 383 -1.61 -7.61 6.45
C GLY A 383 -2.27 -6.87 5.27
N THR A 384 -1.94 -7.30 4.05
CA THR A 384 -2.43 -6.73 2.78
C THR A 384 -3.08 -7.84 1.91
N GLY A 385 -3.72 -7.47 0.81
CA GLY A 385 -4.27 -8.41 -0.18
C GLY A 385 -5.76 -8.72 -0.02
N TYR A 386 -6.37 -8.43 1.08
CA TYR A 386 -7.74 -8.84 1.44
C TYR A 386 -8.86 -8.36 0.49
N THR A 387 -8.70 -7.23 -0.19
CA THR A 387 -9.79 -6.64 -1.01
C THR A 387 -10.32 -7.59 -2.09
N TYR A 388 -9.48 -8.46 -2.68
CA TYR A 388 -9.92 -9.41 -3.70
C TYR A 388 -10.86 -10.49 -3.17
N LEU A 389 -10.84 -10.78 -1.87
CA LEU A 389 -11.77 -11.69 -1.21
C LEU A 389 -13.23 -11.22 -1.28
N MET A 390 -13.47 -9.95 -1.61
CA MET A 390 -14.79 -9.37 -1.81
C MET A 390 -15.70 -9.54 -0.59
N ASP A 391 -16.82 -10.24 -0.74
CA ASP A 391 -17.79 -10.51 0.32
C ASP A 391 -17.20 -11.41 1.43
N TRP A 392 -16.19 -12.23 1.11
CA TRP A 392 -15.51 -13.14 2.03
C TRP A 392 -14.34 -12.51 2.79
N LEU A 393 -14.05 -11.23 2.51
CA LEU A 393 -12.96 -10.50 3.19
C LEU A 393 -13.08 -10.61 4.71
N PRO A 394 -14.19 -10.25 5.37
CA PRO A 394 -14.24 -10.28 6.83
C PRO A 394 -14.19 -11.71 7.39
N HIS A 395 -14.67 -12.72 6.70
CA HIS A 395 -14.61 -14.12 7.12
C HIS A 395 -13.17 -14.66 7.14
N VAL A 396 -12.38 -14.37 6.10
CA VAL A 396 -10.95 -14.71 6.04
C VAL A 396 -10.17 -13.88 7.05
N ALA A 397 -10.45 -12.57 7.14
CA ALA A 397 -9.81 -11.68 8.09
C ALA A 397 -9.99 -12.15 9.55
N GLN A 398 -11.22 -12.54 9.91
CA GLN A 398 -11.54 -13.06 11.25
C GLN A 398 -10.77 -14.35 11.54
N ALA A 399 -10.73 -15.28 10.59
CA ALA A 399 -9.98 -16.53 10.72
C ALA A 399 -8.47 -16.28 10.87
N GLU A 400 -7.89 -15.35 10.10
CA GLU A 400 -6.47 -14.99 10.18
C GLU A 400 -6.10 -14.38 11.54
N VAL A 401 -6.92 -13.46 12.05
CA VAL A 401 -6.72 -12.89 13.40
C VAL A 401 -6.88 -13.95 14.47
N ARG A 402 -7.90 -14.82 14.36
CA ARG A 402 -8.17 -15.91 15.31
C ARG A 402 -6.99 -16.87 15.46
N ARG A 403 -6.36 -17.23 14.33
CA ARG A 403 -5.20 -18.14 14.33
C ARG A 403 -3.87 -17.46 14.68
N GLY A 404 -3.87 -16.14 14.94
CA GLY A 404 -2.66 -15.36 15.22
C GLY A 404 -1.77 -15.14 13.98
N GLY A 405 -2.33 -15.28 12.79
CA GLY A 405 -1.60 -15.09 11.52
C GLY A 405 -1.35 -13.63 11.15
N VAL A 406 -2.12 -12.72 11.74
CA VAL A 406 -2.00 -11.27 11.52
C VAL A 406 -2.51 -10.52 12.75
N ASP A 407 -1.96 -9.33 13.01
CA ASP A 407 -2.43 -8.46 14.09
C ASP A 407 -3.54 -7.52 13.65
N LEU A 408 -3.38 -6.90 12.46
CA LEU A 408 -4.33 -5.94 11.89
C LEU A 408 -4.56 -6.23 10.41
N VAL A 409 -5.80 -6.10 9.98
CA VAL A 409 -6.26 -6.37 8.61
C VAL A 409 -6.31 -5.06 7.83
N GLY A 410 -5.40 -4.89 6.88
CA GLY A 410 -5.27 -3.66 6.09
C GLY A 410 -6.22 -3.63 4.89
N LEU A 411 -6.98 -2.56 4.78
CA LEU A 411 -7.94 -2.31 3.72
C LEU A 411 -7.49 -1.15 2.82
N GLY A 412 -7.31 -1.42 1.53
CA GLY A 412 -7.03 -0.40 0.52
C GLY A 412 -8.28 -0.06 -0.29
N ARG A 413 -8.40 -0.65 -1.48
CA ARG A 413 -9.49 -0.36 -2.43
C ARG A 413 -10.90 -0.55 -1.86
N MET A 414 -11.08 -1.42 -0.86
CA MET A 414 -12.37 -1.64 -0.23
C MET A 414 -12.93 -0.37 0.41
N VAL A 415 -12.12 0.40 1.12
CA VAL A 415 -12.57 1.63 1.79
C VAL A 415 -12.82 2.81 0.83
N LEU A 416 -12.43 2.69 -0.45
CA LEU A 416 -12.81 3.67 -1.47
C LEU A 416 -14.26 3.49 -1.93
N SER A 417 -14.76 2.26 -1.97
CA SER A 417 -16.14 1.94 -2.38
C SER A 417 -17.08 1.76 -1.20
N TYR A 418 -16.61 1.07 -0.17
CA TYR A 418 -17.36 0.70 1.02
C TYR A 418 -16.55 1.01 2.30
N PRO A 419 -16.37 2.30 2.64
CA PRO A 419 -15.61 2.67 3.83
C PRO A 419 -16.21 2.08 5.11
N GLU A 420 -17.51 2.05 5.25
CA GLU A 420 -18.22 1.59 6.45
C GLU A 420 -18.15 0.06 6.68
N MET A 421 -17.49 -0.72 5.81
CA MET A 421 -17.41 -2.18 5.95
C MET A 421 -16.86 -2.64 7.32
N PRO A 422 -15.76 -2.10 7.87
CA PRO A 422 -15.29 -2.47 9.19
C PRO A 422 -16.36 -2.24 10.28
N ARG A 423 -17.00 -1.09 10.24
CA ARG A 423 -18.07 -0.74 11.17
C ARG A 423 -19.25 -1.71 11.08
N ASP A 424 -19.72 -1.99 9.85
CA ASP A 424 -20.85 -2.90 9.65
C ASP A 424 -20.54 -4.30 10.17
N VAL A 425 -19.29 -4.78 9.96
CA VAL A 425 -18.81 -6.05 10.51
C VAL A 425 -18.81 -6.03 12.05
N LEU A 426 -18.23 -4.99 12.66
CA LEU A 426 -18.13 -4.89 14.12
C LEU A 426 -19.50 -4.74 14.80
N GLU A 427 -20.44 -4.07 14.17
CA GLU A 427 -21.82 -3.88 14.68
C GLU A 427 -22.79 -4.99 14.23
N GLU A 428 -22.31 -6.07 13.64
CA GLU A 428 -23.10 -7.22 13.16
C GLU A 428 -24.19 -6.81 12.15
N ARG A 429 -23.94 -5.75 11.36
CA ARG A 429 -24.84 -5.30 10.31
C ARG A 429 -24.67 -6.13 9.02
N PRO A 430 -25.71 -6.36 8.25
CA PRO A 430 -25.58 -6.99 6.94
C PRO A 430 -24.66 -6.18 6.01
N LEU A 431 -23.73 -6.85 5.34
CA LEU A 431 -22.84 -6.19 4.39
C LEU A 431 -23.62 -5.56 3.23
N ALA A 432 -23.32 -4.31 2.91
CA ALA A 432 -23.83 -3.60 1.75
C ALA A 432 -23.20 -4.13 0.46
N ARG A 433 -23.60 -5.34 0.00
CA ARG A 433 -22.98 -6.10 -1.10
C ARG A 433 -22.81 -5.29 -2.40
N LYS A 434 -23.65 -4.29 -2.63
CA LYS A 434 -23.57 -3.41 -3.80
C LYS A 434 -22.37 -2.46 -3.75
N LEU A 435 -21.80 -2.21 -2.56
CA LEU A 435 -20.65 -1.36 -2.32
C LEU A 435 -19.32 -2.13 -2.27
N VAL A 436 -19.39 -3.47 -2.12
CA VAL A 436 -18.20 -4.32 -2.05
C VAL A 436 -17.36 -4.19 -3.32
N CYS A 437 -16.09 -3.85 -3.15
CA CYS A 437 -15.14 -3.67 -4.26
C CYS A 437 -15.02 -4.97 -5.08
N ARG A 438 -15.25 -4.87 -6.39
CA ARG A 438 -15.13 -6.00 -7.35
C ARG A 438 -13.80 -5.98 -8.12
N THR A 439 -12.84 -5.21 -7.66
CA THR A 439 -11.50 -5.09 -8.25
C THR A 439 -11.50 -4.74 -9.75
N PHE A 440 -12.39 -3.84 -10.18
CA PHE A 440 -12.47 -3.36 -11.58
C PHE A 440 -11.26 -2.52 -12.01
N SER A 441 -10.42 -2.12 -11.06
CA SER A 441 -9.23 -1.30 -11.24
C SER A 441 -9.46 0.12 -11.79
N ASP A 442 -10.68 0.61 -11.82
CA ASP A 442 -11.05 1.96 -12.27
C ASP A 442 -10.32 3.04 -11.46
N CYS A 443 -10.17 2.82 -10.14
CA CYS A 443 -9.41 3.71 -9.25
C CYS A 443 -7.90 3.81 -9.58
N THR A 444 -7.40 3.03 -10.53
CA THR A 444 -6.04 3.11 -11.05
C THR A 444 -6.03 3.46 -12.52
N THR A 445 -6.98 2.91 -13.31
CA THR A 445 -7.10 3.25 -14.74
C THR A 445 -7.36 4.74 -14.92
N ALA A 446 -8.25 5.34 -14.11
CA ALA A 446 -8.54 6.77 -14.19
C ALA A 446 -7.27 7.64 -14.02
N PRO A 447 -6.50 7.54 -12.89
CA PRO A 447 -5.29 8.34 -12.74
C PRO A 447 -4.18 8.00 -13.74
N ARG A 448 -4.08 6.76 -14.22
CA ARG A 448 -3.13 6.40 -15.30
C ARG A 448 -3.42 7.11 -16.62
N ASN A 449 -4.64 7.62 -16.78
CA ASN A 449 -5.08 8.40 -17.95
C ASN A 449 -5.36 9.87 -17.60
N GLY A 450 -4.73 10.41 -16.54
CA GLY A 450 -4.77 11.83 -16.19
C GLY A 450 -6.02 12.29 -15.42
N MET A 451 -6.88 11.36 -15.02
CA MET A 451 -8.08 11.68 -14.25
C MET A 451 -7.80 11.59 -12.73
N VAL A 452 -8.69 12.16 -11.93
CA VAL A 452 -8.61 12.04 -10.46
C VAL A 452 -8.75 10.59 -9.99
N SER A 453 -8.13 10.27 -8.85
CA SER A 453 -8.30 8.96 -8.22
C SER A 453 -9.62 8.86 -7.46
N GLY A 454 -10.32 7.72 -7.59
CA GLY A 454 -11.57 7.46 -6.88
C GLY A 454 -12.28 6.19 -7.34
N CYS A 455 -13.38 5.84 -6.69
CA CYS A 455 -14.16 4.66 -7.05
C CYS A 455 -15.31 5.03 -8.01
N PHE A 456 -15.02 5.16 -9.30
CA PHE A 456 -16.02 5.53 -10.32
C PHE A 456 -17.21 4.56 -10.42
N PRO A 457 -17.05 3.22 -10.24
CA PRO A 457 -18.19 2.31 -10.37
C PRO A 457 -19.17 2.36 -9.20
N LEU A 458 -18.71 2.61 -7.97
CA LEU A 458 -19.50 2.33 -6.77
C LEU A 458 -19.71 3.55 -5.85
N ASP A 459 -18.84 4.56 -5.89
CA ASP A 459 -19.01 5.78 -5.12
C ASP A 459 -19.93 6.76 -5.87
N PRO A 460 -21.08 7.19 -5.30
CA PRO A 460 -22.02 8.07 -5.99
C PRO A 460 -21.40 9.34 -6.54
N LEU A 461 -20.51 10.01 -5.78
CA LEU A 461 -19.84 11.23 -6.21
C LEU A 461 -19.04 11.02 -7.50
N TYR A 462 -18.26 9.95 -7.58
CA TYR A 462 -17.44 9.66 -8.77
C TYR A 462 -18.29 9.13 -9.94
N ARG A 463 -19.43 8.50 -9.67
CA ARG A 463 -20.36 8.05 -10.70
C ARG A 463 -21.03 9.20 -11.46
N GLU A 464 -21.15 10.37 -10.83
CA GLU A 464 -21.78 11.57 -11.39
C GLU A 464 -20.77 12.49 -12.09
N ARG A 465 -19.48 12.20 -12.02
CA ARG A 465 -18.43 13.00 -12.65
C ARG A 465 -18.35 12.76 -14.16
N SER A 466 -18.03 13.82 -14.90
CA SER A 466 -17.86 13.77 -16.36
C SER A 466 -16.76 12.83 -16.83
N GLU A 467 -15.70 12.65 -16.05
CA GLU A 467 -14.59 11.75 -16.34
C GLU A 467 -15.02 10.27 -16.44
N ARG A 468 -16.20 9.93 -15.93
CA ARG A 468 -16.73 8.58 -16.02
C ARG A 468 -16.94 8.13 -17.46
N ASP A 469 -17.49 9.00 -18.32
CA ASP A 469 -17.77 8.66 -19.73
C ASP A 469 -16.45 8.42 -20.49
N GLU A 470 -15.42 9.22 -20.22
CA GLU A 470 -14.07 9.03 -20.78
C GLU A 470 -13.47 7.70 -20.30
N LEU A 471 -13.56 7.40 -19.00
CA LEU A 471 -13.10 6.14 -18.44
C LEU A 471 -13.80 4.91 -19.05
N GLU A 472 -15.10 4.99 -19.28
CA GLU A 472 -15.87 3.93 -19.95
C GLU A 472 -15.38 3.74 -21.40
N GLY A 473 -15.07 4.81 -22.12
CA GLY A 473 -14.46 4.79 -23.45
C GLY A 473 -13.11 4.05 -23.47
N ILE A 474 -12.21 4.37 -22.54
CA ILE A 474 -10.92 3.69 -22.38
C ILE A 474 -11.12 2.20 -22.12
N LYS A 475 -12.00 1.85 -21.18
CA LYS A 475 -12.29 0.44 -20.85
C LYS A 475 -12.92 -0.33 -22.00
N LYS A 476 -13.70 0.33 -22.86
CA LYS A 476 -14.23 -0.27 -24.08
C LYS A 476 -13.11 -0.59 -25.05
N ALA A 477 -12.20 0.35 -25.31
CA ALA A 477 -11.02 0.13 -26.15
C ALA A 477 -10.15 -1.04 -25.66
N MET A 478 -9.84 -1.08 -24.34
CA MET A 478 -9.11 -2.21 -23.72
C MET A 478 -9.79 -3.57 -23.94
N ARG A 479 -11.13 -3.62 -23.91
CA ARG A 479 -11.86 -4.88 -24.15
C ARG A 479 -11.86 -5.30 -25.61
N GLU A 480 -11.91 -4.36 -26.51
CA GLU A 480 -11.83 -4.61 -27.97
C GLU A 480 -10.45 -5.12 -28.36
N GLU A 481 -9.39 -4.50 -27.86
CA GLU A 481 -8.02 -4.96 -28.04
C GLU A 481 -7.75 -6.35 -27.42
N ALA A 482 -8.40 -6.67 -26.29
CA ALA A 482 -8.27 -8.00 -25.66
C ALA A 482 -9.00 -9.11 -26.42
N ARG A 483 -9.84 -8.77 -27.43
CA ARG A 483 -10.59 -9.71 -28.26
C ARG A 483 -9.96 -9.92 -29.65
N SER A 484 -9.15 -8.96 -30.10
CA SER A 484 -8.33 -9.04 -31.33
C SER A 484 -7.05 -9.85 -31.09
#